data_69c0c03f46c1e1b800f79f3318d94e58
#
_entry.id   69c0c03f46c1e1b800f79f3318d94e58
#
_cell.length_a   1.000
_cell.length_b   1.000
_cell.length_c   1.000
_cell.angle_alpha   90.00
_cell.angle_beta   90.00
_cell.angle_gamma   90.00
#
_symmetry.space_group_name_H-M   'P 1'
#
loop_
_entity.id
_entity.type
_entity.pdbx_description
1 polymer ?
#
loop_
_entity_poly.entity_id
_entity_poly.type
_entity_poly.pdbx_seq_one_letter_code
_entity_poly.pdbx_strand_id
1 'polypeptide(L)'
;CLVGSEMCIRDSPFWYVKLTAHHYKRDVSAELETALSVITTAYLRTEDIVTAVEENISYLNPPVSEVFGAFLMQVRMVDPDIDAALHTMKRRIDNEVFGEWCDALSDCQRDRSLKTTLVPIVSKLSDMRNVNAELEYLIAEPRKEFLIMVIFVVGNIPLMYLLNKEWYGVLMHTVLGQVILAGTA
;
A
#
# COMPACT_ATOMS: atom_id res chain seq x y z
N CYS A 1 31.43 -5.50 -25.36
CA CYS A 1 30.14 -4.76 -25.44
C CYS A 1 28.90 -5.61 -25.15
N LEU A 2 29.01 -6.70 -24.39
CA LEU A 2 27.88 -7.60 -24.04
C LEU A 2 27.54 -7.64 -22.55
N VAL A 3 28.24 -6.87 -21.71
CA VAL A 3 28.04 -6.88 -20.25
C VAL A 3 26.92 -5.93 -19.78
N GLY A 4 26.52 -4.96 -20.60
CA GLY A 4 25.46 -3.99 -20.25
C GLY A 4 24.03 -4.48 -20.42
N SER A 5 23.80 -5.53 -21.21
CA SER A 5 22.45 -6.03 -21.52
C SER A 5 21.89 -6.99 -20.46
N GLU A 6 22.74 -7.72 -19.77
CA GLU A 6 22.31 -8.70 -18.78
C GLU A 6 21.92 -8.08 -17.42
N MET A 7 22.44 -6.89 -17.12
CA MET A 7 22.15 -6.20 -15.86
C MET A 7 20.75 -5.58 -15.84
N CYS A 8 20.22 -5.11 -16.98
CA CYS A 8 18.88 -4.53 -17.08
C CYS A 8 17.76 -5.57 -16.97
N ILE A 9 17.99 -6.83 -17.41
CA ILE A 9 16.96 -7.88 -17.38
C ILE A 9 16.81 -8.48 -15.98
N ARG A 10 17.86 -8.42 -15.17
CA ARG A 10 17.86 -8.99 -13.80
C ARG A 10 17.18 -8.07 -12.77
N ASP A 11 17.16 -6.75 -12.99
CA ASP A 11 16.52 -5.77 -12.12
C ASP A 11 15.02 -5.59 -12.43
N SER A 12 14.58 -5.89 -13.65
CA SER A 12 13.19 -5.73 -14.09
C SER A 12 12.17 -6.54 -13.25
N PRO A 13 12.38 -7.85 -12.95
CA PRO A 13 11.42 -8.60 -12.15
C PRO A 13 11.39 -8.16 -10.68
N PHE A 14 12.51 -7.70 -10.14
CA PHE A 14 12.57 -7.21 -8.76
C PHE A 14 11.79 -5.91 -8.57
N TRP A 15 11.84 -5.03 -9.56
CA TRP A 15 11.10 -3.77 -9.57
C TRP A 15 9.58 -4.01 -9.75
N TYR A 16 9.22 -4.95 -10.61
CA TYR A 16 7.83 -5.37 -10.84
C TYR A 16 7.20 -6.00 -9.58
N VAL A 17 7.92 -6.90 -8.91
CA VAL A 17 7.49 -7.51 -7.65
C VAL A 17 7.32 -6.46 -6.55
N LYS A 18 8.21 -5.48 -6.45
CA LYS A 18 8.12 -4.39 -5.47
C LYS A 18 6.92 -3.48 -5.72
N LEU A 19 6.62 -3.16 -6.99
CA LEU A 19 5.45 -2.37 -7.37
C LEU A 19 4.14 -3.13 -7.09
N THR A 20 4.09 -4.40 -7.44
CA THR A 20 2.89 -5.25 -7.23
C THR A 20 2.64 -5.48 -5.73
N ALA A 21 3.69 -5.69 -4.94
CA ALA A 21 3.56 -5.84 -3.49
C ALA A 21 3.06 -4.56 -2.79
N HIS A 22 3.41 -3.38 -3.30
CA HIS A 22 2.94 -2.10 -2.76
C HIS A 22 1.44 -1.89 -3.06
N HIS A 23 0.98 -2.18 -4.27
CA HIS A 23 -0.45 -2.14 -4.63
C HIS A 23 -1.26 -3.13 -3.79
N TYR A 24 -0.77 -4.37 -3.64
CA TYR A 24 -1.45 -5.39 -2.84
C TYR A 24 -1.62 -4.97 -1.37
N LYS A 25 -0.58 -4.42 -0.73
CA LYS A 25 -0.68 -3.93 0.65
C LYS A 25 -1.69 -2.79 0.81
N ARG A 26 -1.81 -1.92 -0.18
CA ARG A 26 -2.75 -0.80 -0.17
C ARG A 26 -4.19 -1.27 -0.30
N ASP A 27 -4.45 -2.21 -1.22
CA ASP A 27 -5.79 -2.77 -1.42
C ASP A 27 -6.25 -3.55 -0.19
N VAL A 28 -5.36 -4.35 0.41
CA VAL A 28 -5.63 -5.04 1.67
C VAL A 28 -5.96 -4.06 2.81
N SER A 29 -5.24 -2.95 2.91
CA SER A 29 -5.50 -1.96 3.96
C SER A 29 -6.85 -1.27 3.79
N ALA A 30 -7.29 -1.01 2.56
CA ALA A 30 -8.59 -0.41 2.27
C ALA A 30 -9.74 -1.36 2.61
N GLU A 31 -9.62 -2.63 2.23
CA GLU A 31 -10.62 -3.65 2.56
C GLU A 31 -10.65 -3.92 4.06
N LEU A 32 -9.48 -3.90 4.72
CA LEU A 32 -9.37 -4.08 6.15
C LEU A 32 -10.09 -2.97 6.93
N GLU A 33 -9.94 -1.70 6.51
CA GLU A 33 -10.66 -0.57 7.12
C GLU A 33 -12.17 -0.78 7.07
N THR A 34 -12.68 -1.16 5.90
CA THR A 34 -14.11 -1.43 5.70
C THR A 34 -14.57 -2.60 6.58
N ALA A 35 -13.80 -3.69 6.59
CA ALA A 35 -14.11 -4.87 7.39
C ALA A 35 -14.15 -4.55 8.89
N LEU A 36 -13.12 -3.87 9.41
CA LEU A 36 -13.06 -3.51 10.83
C LEU A 36 -14.18 -2.57 11.23
N SER A 37 -14.54 -1.60 10.38
CA SER A 37 -15.63 -0.67 10.63
C SER A 37 -16.97 -1.39 10.76
N VAL A 38 -17.27 -2.27 9.79
CA VAL A 38 -18.54 -3.03 9.75
C VAL A 38 -18.63 -4.02 10.91
N ILE A 39 -17.57 -4.80 11.13
CA ILE A 39 -17.53 -5.82 12.20
C ILE A 39 -17.57 -5.16 13.57
N THR A 40 -16.83 -4.05 13.79
CA THR A 40 -16.87 -3.33 15.08
C THR A 40 -18.28 -2.78 15.35
N THR A 41 -18.93 -2.21 14.34
CA THR A 41 -20.29 -1.70 14.48
C THR A 41 -21.29 -2.82 14.82
N ALA A 42 -21.14 -3.98 14.17
CA ALA A 42 -21.96 -5.16 14.48
C ALA A 42 -21.66 -5.69 15.90
N TYR A 43 -20.37 -5.76 16.29
CA TYR A 43 -19.96 -6.18 17.63
C TYR A 43 -20.49 -5.27 18.74
N LEU A 44 -20.48 -3.96 18.54
CA LEU A 44 -21.06 -3.01 19.52
C LEU A 44 -22.56 -3.25 19.74
N ARG A 45 -23.25 -3.78 18.75
CA ARG A 45 -24.67 -4.11 18.81
C ARG A 45 -24.94 -5.48 19.41
N THR A 46 -24.20 -6.51 18.99
CA THR A 46 -24.44 -7.92 19.34
C THR A 46 -23.71 -8.37 20.60
N GLU A 47 -22.62 -7.67 20.95
CA GLU A 47 -21.66 -8.03 22.02
C GLU A 47 -21.04 -9.44 21.84
N ASP A 48 -21.18 -10.02 20.64
CA ASP A 48 -20.61 -11.30 20.26
C ASP A 48 -19.85 -11.17 18.92
N ILE A 49 -18.56 -11.40 18.97
CA ILE A 49 -17.68 -11.26 17.79
C ILE A 49 -17.96 -12.33 16.74
N VAL A 50 -18.32 -13.54 17.16
CA VAL A 50 -18.59 -14.63 16.22
C VAL A 50 -19.83 -14.30 15.39
N THR A 51 -20.91 -13.86 16.04
CA THR A 51 -22.13 -13.41 15.36
C THR A 51 -21.86 -12.18 14.50
N ALA A 52 -21.08 -11.20 14.99
CA ALA A 52 -20.75 -10.00 14.23
C ALA A 52 -20.00 -10.30 12.94
N VAL A 53 -19.03 -11.23 12.98
CA VAL A 53 -18.31 -11.66 11.78
C VAL A 53 -19.19 -12.47 10.84
N GLU A 54 -19.99 -13.39 11.37
CA GLU A 54 -20.86 -14.27 10.56
C GLU A 54 -21.89 -13.49 9.75
N GLU A 55 -22.54 -12.51 10.36
CA GLU A 55 -23.52 -11.66 9.68
C GLU A 55 -22.91 -10.82 8.54
N ASN A 56 -21.62 -10.48 8.64
CA ASN A 56 -20.99 -9.52 7.74
C ASN A 56 -19.96 -10.13 6.78
N ILE A 57 -19.57 -11.40 6.94
CA ILE A 57 -18.53 -12.03 6.13
C ILE A 57 -18.84 -12.01 4.62
N SER A 58 -20.11 -12.06 4.25
CA SER A 58 -20.54 -12.02 2.85
C SER A 58 -20.32 -10.66 2.15
N TYR A 59 -20.11 -9.61 2.93
CA TYR A 59 -19.84 -8.26 2.42
C TYR A 59 -18.34 -7.95 2.33
N LEU A 60 -17.49 -8.84 2.82
CA LEU A 60 -16.05 -8.65 2.80
C LEU A 60 -15.43 -9.23 1.53
N ASN A 61 -14.45 -8.52 0.98
CA ASN A 61 -13.71 -8.98 -0.19
C ASN A 61 -12.45 -9.75 0.18
N PRO A 62 -11.98 -10.66 -0.70
CA PRO A 62 -10.66 -11.28 -0.54
C PRO A 62 -9.53 -10.22 -0.56
N PRO A 63 -8.47 -10.37 0.20
CA PRO A 63 -8.10 -11.51 1.06
C PRO A 63 -8.66 -11.44 2.50
N VAL A 64 -9.28 -10.34 2.88
CA VAL A 64 -9.76 -10.11 4.26
C VAL A 64 -10.87 -11.10 4.64
N SER A 65 -11.81 -11.38 3.73
CA SER A 65 -12.88 -12.37 3.94
C SER A 65 -12.34 -13.77 4.24
N GLU A 66 -11.21 -14.17 3.65
CA GLU A 66 -10.59 -15.47 3.92
C GLU A 66 -10.02 -15.56 5.33
N VAL A 67 -9.46 -14.47 5.84
CA VAL A 67 -8.92 -14.41 7.20
C VAL A 67 -10.03 -14.50 8.24
N PHE A 68 -11.13 -13.75 8.05
CA PHE A 68 -12.29 -13.81 8.94
C PHE A 68 -13.04 -15.14 8.81
N GLY A 69 -13.10 -15.72 7.61
CA GLY A 69 -13.65 -17.07 7.40
C GLY A 69 -12.85 -18.14 8.15
N ALA A 70 -11.53 -18.06 8.10
CA ALA A 70 -10.67 -18.99 8.86
C ALA A 70 -10.84 -18.81 10.38
N PHE A 71 -11.05 -17.59 10.87
CA PHE A 71 -11.39 -17.31 12.27
C PHE A 71 -12.70 -18.03 12.67
N LEU A 72 -13.77 -17.87 11.89
CA LEU A 72 -15.04 -18.54 12.16
C LEU A 72 -14.90 -20.08 12.17
N MET A 73 -14.15 -20.62 11.19
CA MET A 73 -13.91 -22.07 11.14
C MET A 73 -13.13 -22.55 12.36
N GLN A 74 -12.11 -21.79 12.79
CA GLN A 74 -11.32 -22.15 13.97
C GLN A 74 -12.19 -22.20 15.23
N VAL A 75 -12.96 -21.15 15.49
CA VAL A 75 -13.82 -21.05 16.69
C VAL A 75 -14.93 -22.10 16.70
N ARG A 76 -15.52 -22.43 15.54
CA ARG A 76 -16.65 -23.37 15.47
C ARG A 76 -16.27 -24.83 15.39
N MET A 77 -15.15 -25.14 14.71
CA MET A 77 -14.82 -26.53 14.35
C MET A 77 -13.58 -27.08 15.06
N VAL A 78 -12.68 -26.22 15.54
CA VAL A 78 -11.40 -26.65 16.09
C VAL A 78 -11.31 -26.40 17.58
N ASP A 79 -11.46 -25.16 18.00
CA ASP A 79 -11.35 -24.74 19.40
C ASP A 79 -12.20 -23.49 19.62
N PRO A 80 -13.17 -23.50 20.55
CA PRO A 80 -14.00 -22.36 20.87
C PRO A 80 -13.28 -21.22 21.60
N ASP A 81 -11.96 -21.32 21.77
CA ASP A 81 -11.14 -20.26 22.35
C ASP A 81 -10.97 -19.08 21.38
N ILE A 82 -11.72 -18.00 21.66
CA ILE A 82 -11.74 -16.78 20.86
C ILE A 82 -10.36 -16.09 20.93
N ASP A 83 -9.69 -16.08 22.10
CA ASP A 83 -8.38 -15.46 22.26
C ASP A 83 -7.32 -16.13 21.38
N ALA A 84 -7.27 -17.45 21.37
CA ALA A 84 -6.35 -18.20 20.53
C ALA A 84 -6.64 -17.97 19.02
N ALA A 85 -7.91 -17.88 18.65
CA ALA A 85 -8.32 -17.58 17.28
C ALA A 85 -7.94 -16.16 16.85
N LEU A 86 -8.12 -15.14 17.70
CA LEU A 86 -7.71 -13.76 17.46
C LEU A 86 -6.19 -13.63 17.31
N HIS A 87 -5.41 -14.32 18.16
CA HIS A 87 -3.95 -14.37 18.02
C HIS A 87 -3.49 -15.02 16.72
N THR A 88 -4.19 -16.04 16.26
CA THR A 88 -3.91 -16.69 14.97
C THR A 88 -4.22 -15.75 13.80
N MET A 89 -5.35 -15.04 13.88
CA MET A 89 -5.79 -14.06 12.88
C MET A 89 -4.82 -12.87 12.78
N LYS A 90 -4.35 -12.33 13.92
CA LYS A 90 -3.36 -11.26 13.99
C LYS A 90 -2.07 -11.57 13.20
N ARG A 91 -1.62 -12.82 13.20
CA ARG A 91 -0.40 -13.25 12.49
C ARG A 91 -0.57 -13.38 10.98
N ARG A 92 -1.79 -13.40 10.47
CA ARG A 92 -2.08 -13.54 9.04
C ARG A 92 -2.02 -12.23 8.26
N ILE A 93 -2.30 -11.12 8.92
CA ILE A 93 -2.27 -9.78 8.31
C ILE A 93 -1.18 -8.96 9.02
N ASP A 94 -0.15 -8.57 8.27
CA ASP A 94 0.94 -7.71 8.73
C ASP A 94 0.46 -6.24 8.71
N ASN A 95 -0.36 -5.88 9.70
CA ASN A 95 -0.86 -4.53 9.90
C ASN A 95 -0.95 -4.22 11.40
N GLU A 96 -0.29 -3.13 11.82
CA GLU A 96 -0.18 -2.73 13.21
C GLU A 96 -1.55 -2.43 13.83
N VAL A 97 -2.39 -1.68 13.13
CA VAL A 97 -3.73 -1.29 13.63
C VAL A 97 -4.65 -2.49 13.74
N PHE A 98 -4.55 -3.43 12.80
CA PHE A 98 -5.27 -4.70 12.90
C PHE A 98 -4.82 -5.51 14.12
N GLY A 99 -3.52 -5.50 14.41
CA GLY A 99 -2.98 -6.11 15.61
C GLY A 99 -3.54 -5.49 16.89
N GLU A 100 -3.56 -4.14 16.97
CA GLU A 100 -4.16 -3.41 18.10
C GLU A 100 -5.65 -3.72 18.24
N TRP A 101 -6.37 -3.83 17.14
CA TRP A 101 -7.80 -4.18 17.14
C TRP A 101 -8.05 -5.59 17.66
N CYS A 102 -7.25 -6.58 17.26
CA CYS A 102 -7.34 -7.95 17.78
C CYS A 102 -7.05 -8.02 19.29
N ASP A 103 -6.03 -7.29 19.76
CA ASP A 103 -5.68 -7.23 21.18
C ASP A 103 -6.80 -6.57 21.99
N ALA A 104 -7.33 -5.42 21.53
CA ALA A 104 -8.46 -4.74 22.18
C ALA A 104 -9.72 -5.60 22.20
N LEU A 105 -9.93 -6.41 21.15
CA LEU A 105 -11.06 -7.34 21.12
C LEU A 105 -10.91 -8.48 22.13
N SER A 106 -9.69 -9.01 22.29
CA SER A 106 -9.36 -9.99 23.34
C SER A 106 -9.60 -9.41 24.74
N ASP A 107 -9.20 -8.14 24.98
CA ASP A 107 -9.47 -7.48 26.24
C ASP A 107 -10.98 -7.27 26.48
N CYS A 108 -11.75 -6.98 25.43
CA CYS A 108 -13.20 -6.87 25.49
C CYS A 108 -13.89 -8.21 25.86
N GLN A 109 -13.28 -9.37 25.57
CA GLN A 109 -13.79 -10.66 26.02
C GLN A 109 -13.68 -10.82 27.55
N ARG A 110 -12.70 -10.16 28.16
CA ARG A 110 -12.48 -10.17 29.61
C ARG A 110 -13.27 -9.07 30.32
N ASP A 111 -13.32 -7.88 29.73
CA ASP A 111 -14.06 -6.75 30.25
C ASP A 111 -14.86 -6.04 29.17
N ARG A 112 -16.16 -6.27 29.14
CA ARG A 112 -17.10 -5.68 28.15
C ARG A 112 -17.20 -4.16 28.22
N SER A 113 -16.75 -3.53 29.30
CA SER A 113 -16.74 -2.06 29.40
C SER A 113 -15.77 -1.41 28.42
N LEU A 114 -14.75 -2.16 27.96
CA LEU A 114 -13.71 -1.71 27.02
C LEU A 114 -14.19 -1.66 25.56
N LYS A 115 -15.39 -2.10 25.22
CA LYS A 115 -15.90 -2.13 23.82
C LYS A 115 -15.82 -0.77 23.11
N THR A 116 -15.93 0.33 23.85
CA THR A 116 -15.82 1.69 23.29
C THR A 116 -14.42 2.04 22.81
N THR A 117 -13.38 1.32 23.24
CA THR A 117 -11.98 1.53 22.81
C THR A 117 -11.74 1.05 21.38
N LEU A 118 -12.60 0.19 20.84
CA LEU A 118 -12.49 -0.30 19.45
C LEU A 118 -12.75 0.82 18.42
N VAL A 119 -13.64 1.77 18.73
CA VAL A 119 -14.01 2.84 17.79
C VAL A 119 -12.81 3.72 17.40
N PRO A 120 -12.01 4.26 18.34
CA PRO A 120 -10.85 5.07 17.99
C PRO A 120 -9.75 4.26 17.28
N ILE A 121 -9.64 2.95 17.50
CA ILE A 121 -8.69 2.10 16.78
C ILE A 121 -9.07 2.00 15.30
N VAL A 122 -10.35 1.84 15.00
CA VAL A 122 -10.84 1.81 13.61
C VAL A 122 -10.66 3.17 12.94
N SER A 123 -10.93 4.29 13.63
CA SER A 123 -10.72 5.63 13.07
C SER A 123 -9.24 5.91 12.78
N LYS A 124 -8.31 5.39 13.59
CA LYS A 124 -6.87 5.48 13.35
C LYS A 124 -6.46 4.88 12.00
N LEU A 125 -7.11 3.79 11.57
CA LEU A 125 -6.83 3.18 10.27
C LEU A 125 -7.25 4.08 9.11
N SER A 126 -8.39 4.75 9.24
CA SER A 126 -8.87 5.75 8.27
C SER A 126 -7.95 6.96 8.18
N ASP A 127 -7.49 7.47 9.32
CA ASP A 127 -6.59 8.62 9.40
C ASP A 127 -5.23 8.31 8.77
N MET A 128 -4.66 7.14 9.05
CA MET A 128 -3.40 6.68 8.44
C MET A 128 -3.49 6.57 6.92
N ARG A 129 -4.62 6.13 6.39
CA ARG A 129 -4.88 6.06 4.96
C ARG A 129 -4.93 7.44 4.32
N ASN A 130 -5.63 8.39 4.94
CA ASN A 130 -5.75 9.76 4.45
C ASN A 130 -4.38 10.46 4.40
N VAL A 131 -3.58 10.32 5.47
CA VAL A 131 -2.21 10.89 5.52
C VAL A 131 -1.31 10.25 4.46
N ASN A 132 -1.37 8.94 4.26
CA ASN A 132 -0.58 8.28 3.22
C ASN A 132 -0.99 8.72 1.80
N ALA A 133 -2.27 8.92 1.55
CA ALA A 133 -2.77 9.42 0.26
C ALA A 133 -2.30 10.86 -0.02
N GLU A 134 -2.28 11.71 0.99
CA GLU A 134 -1.79 13.08 0.89
C GLU A 134 -0.28 13.15 0.66
N LEU A 135 0.49 12.30 1.36
CA LEU A 135 1.93 12.16 1.13
C LEU A 135 2.25 11.66 -0.29
N GLU A 136 1.51 10.67 -0.80
CA GLU A 136 1.68 10.20 -2.19
C GLU A 136 1.40 11.33 -3.20
N TYR A 137 0.37 12.14 -2.97
CA TYR A 137 0.07 13.29 -3.84
C TYR A 137 1.21 14.31 -3.84
N LEU A 138 1.73 14.68 -2.67
CA LEU A 138 2.83 15.64 -2.53
C LEU A 138 4.14 15.16 -3.17
N ILE A 139 4.39 13.86 -3.22
CA ILE A 139 5.59 13.27 -3.83
C ILE A 139 5.40 13.02 -5.34
N ALA A 140 4.17 12.77 -5.79
CA ALA A 140 3.88 12.48 -7.19
C ALA A 140 3.97 13.74 -8.08
N GLU A 141 3.66 14.92 -7.55
CA GLU A 141 3.66 16.17 -8.28
C GLU A 141 5.07 16.57 -8.75
N PRO A 142 6.11 16.66 -7.90
CA PRO A 142 7.48 16.98 -8.33
C PRO A 142 8.09 15.91 -9.26
N ARG A 143 7.67 14.65 -9.18
CA ARG A 143 8.12 13.61 -10.11
C ARG A 143 7.61 13.83 -11.53
N LYS A 144 6.40 14.29 -11.71
CA LYS A 144 5.83 14.62 -13.03
C LYS A 144 6.52 15.81 -13.65
N GLU A 145 6.78 16.86 -12.88
CA GLU A 145 7.50 18.04 -13.33
C GLU A 145 8.93 17.69 -13.77
N PHE A 146 9.64 16.91 -12.97
CA PHE A 146 10.97 16.43 -13.31
C PHE A 146 10.98 15.60 -14.61
N LEU A 147 10.03 14.68 -14.77
CA LEU A 147 9.89 13.86 -15.99
C LEU A 147 9.61 14.72 -17.22
N ILE A 148 8.73 15.71 -17.12
CA ILE A 148 8.43 16.67 -18.20
C ILE A 148 9.69 17.46 -18.56
N MET A 149 10.44 17.91 -17.56
CA MET A 149 11.67 18.66 -17.76
C MET A 149 12.74 17.82 -18.47
N VAL A 150 12.92 16.57 -18.06
CA VAL A 150 13.84 15.61 -18.71
C VAL A 150 13.42 15.34 -20.15
N ILE A 151 12.14 15.08 -20.41
CA ILE A 151 11.61 14.86 -21.77
C ILE A 151 11.83 16.09 -22.63
N PHE A 152 11.65 17.29 -22.08
CA PHE A 152 11.86 18.55 -22.80
C PHE A 152 13.34 18.77 -23.17
N VAL A 153 14.25 18.51 -22.24
CA VAL A 153 15.71 18.60 -22.47
C VAL A 153 16.17 17.58 -23.50
N VAL A 154 15.77 16.32 -23.34
CA VAL A 154 16.13 15.23 -24.28
C VAL A 154 15.49 15.45 -25.65
N GLY A 155 14.25 15.94 -25.70
CA GLY A 155 13.53 16.26 -26.94
C GLY A 155 14.09 17.48 -27.69
N ASN A 156 14.77 18.39 -26.99
CA ASN A 156 15.43 19.54 -27.58
C ASN A 156 16.62 19.16 -28.47
N ILE A 157 17.35 18.07 -28.11
CA ILE A 157 18.50 17.59 -28.89
C ILE A 157 18.13 17.17 -30.32
N PRO A 158 17.14 16.29 -30.57
CA PRO A 158 16.73 15.94 -31.94
C PRO A 158 16.05 17.11 -32.67
N LEU A 159 15.36 17.99 -31.93
CA LEU A 159 14.75 19.18 -32.52
C LEU A 159 15.79 20.15 -33.08
N MET A 160 16.91 20.40 -32.34
CA MET A 160 18.03 21.17 -32.82
C MET A 160 18.70 20.54 -34.05
N TYR A 161 18.81 19.23 -34.10
CA TYR A 161 19.33 18.52 -35.28
C TYR A 161 18.45 18.73 -36.52
N LEU A 162 17.14 18.74 -36.34
CA LEU A 162 16.17 18.90 -37.44
C LEU A 162 16.13 20.33 -37.98
N LEU A 163 16.26 21.33 -37.09
CA LEU A 163 16.17 22.76 -37.43
C LEU A 163 17.49 23.31 -37.99
N ASN A 164 18.62 22.92 -37.47
CA ASN A 164 19.92 23.48 -37.94
C ASN A 164 21.10 22.54 -37.61
N LYS A 165 21.59 21.80 -38.62
CA LYS A 165 22.73 20.87 -38.53
C LYS A 165 24.05 21.54 -38.11
N GLU A 166 24.23 22.82 -38.46
CA GLU A 166 25.47 23.53 -38.12
C GLU A 166 25.58 23.83 -36.62
N TRP A 167 24.48 24.22 -35.99
CA TRP A 167 24.40 24.46 -34.55
C TRP A 167 24.55 23.18 -33.73
N TYR A 168 24.03 22.07 -34.21
CA TYR A 168 24.23 20.75 -33.57
C TYR A 168 25.68 20.34 -33.57
N GLY A 169 26.39 20.58 -34.68
CA GLY A 169 27.84 20.31 -34.78
C GLY A 169 28.68 21.14 -33.79
N VAL A 170 28.33 22.40 -33.59
CA VAL A 170 29.00 23.27 -32.60
C VAL A 170 28.69 22.78 -31.17
N LEU A 171 27.46 22.37 -30.87
CA LEU A 171 27.10 21.92 -29.51
C LEU A 171 27.77 20.60 -29.12
N MET A 172 27.92 19.64 -30.10
CA MET A 172 28.50 18.33 -29.82
C MET A 172 30.03 18.30 -29.91
N HIS A 173 30.63 19.18 -30.71
CA HIS A 173 32.11 19.15 -30.97
C HIS A 173 32.88 20.28 -30.27
N THR A 174 32.21 21.21 -29.60
CA THR A 174 32.88 22.28 -28.86
C THR A 174 32.94 21.91 -27.37
N VAL A 175 34.10 22.16 -26.76
CA VAL A 175 34.31 21.90 -25.31
C VAL A 175 33.25 22.64 -24.45
N LEU A 176 32.82 23.80 -24.88
CA LEU A 176 31.82 24.61 -24.22
C LEU A 176 30.42 23.96 -24.26
N GLY A 177 30.04 23.33 -25.39
CA GLY A 177 28.80 22.59 -25.53
C GLY A 177 28.76 21.32 -24.68
N GLN A 178 29.88 20.63 -24.59
CA GLN A 178 29.99 19.43 -23.74
C GLN A 178 29.91 19.75 -22.24
N VAL A 179 30.48 20.89 -21.80
CA VAL A 179 30.38 21.36 -20.42
C VAL A 179 28.96 21.75 -20.06
N ILE A 180 28.20 22.39 -20.96
CA ILE A 180 26.79 22.75 -20.76
C ILE A 180 25.93 21.49 -20.68
N LEU A 181 26.13 20.52 -21.58
CA LEU A 181 25.45 19.22 -21.56
C LEU A 181 25.72 18.44 -20.28
N ALA A 182 26.94 18.41 -19.80
CA ALA A 182 27.34 17.75 -18.56
C ALA A 182 26.79 18.47 -17.30
N GLY A 183 26.59 19.80 -17.39
CA GLY A 183 26.01 20.58 -16.28
C GLY A 183 24.46 20.52 -16.19
N THR A 184 23.79 20.05 -17.25
CA THR A 184 22.32 19.88 -17.30
C THR A 184 21.86 18.43 -17.12
N ALA A 185 22.77 17.47 -17.08
CA ALA A 185 22.51 16.04 -16.82
C ALA A 185 22.71 15.72 -15.35
#